data_fc50452c22ad460ed8a2cc7b4988a297
#
_entry.id   fc50452c22ad460ed8a2cc7b4988a297
#
_cell.length_a   1.000
_cell.length_b   1.000
_cell.length_c   1.000
_cell.angle_alpha   90.00
_cell.angle_beta   90.00
_cell.angle_gamma   90.00
#
_symmetry.space_group_name_H-M   'P 1'
#
loop_
_entity.id
_entity.type
_entity.pdbx_description
1 polymer ?
#
loop_
_entity_poly.entity_id
_entity_poly.type
_entity_poly.pdbx_seq_one_letter_code
_entity_poly.pdbx_strand_id
1 'polypeptide(L)'
;MELIHTCYRITDVDRSVAFYRALGFEERRRMPIREEAINVFMGVPGDADRLELTYNFGVDSYELGTGYGHIAVSVDDLDAALGRLEEQGIEPERPPYTVREGGSRLCFVRDPDGYRIELIERRPD
;
A
#
# COMPACT_ATOMS: atom_id res chain seq x y z
N MET A 1 23.10 -5.90 7.29
CA MET A 1 21.78 -6.47 6.93
C MET A 1 20.77 -5.35 6.86
N GLU A 2 19.91 -5.37 5.87
CA GLU A 2 18.84 -4.38 5.76
C GLU A 2 17.59 -5.06 5.22
N LEU A 3 16.42 -4.59 5.63
CA LEU A 3 15.16 -5.07 5.08
C LEU A 3 14.96 -4.41 3.72
N ILE A 4 15.03 -5.20 2.63
CA ILE A 4 14.99 -4.67 1.27
C ILE A 4 13.57 -4.32 0.86
N HIS A 5 12.67 -5.31 0.88
CA HIS A 5 11.27 -5.08 0.48
C HIS A 5 10.33 -6.12 1.07
N THR A 6 9.03 -5.81 1.03
CA THR A 6 7.96 -6.79 1.16
C THR A 6 7.33 -6.99 -0.21
N CYS A 7 6.82 -8.18 -0.47
CA CYS A 7 6.22 -8.51 -1.76
C CYS A 7 4.73 -8.78 -1.60
N TYR A 8 3.91 -8.14 -2.43
CA TYR A 8 2.49 -8.43 -2.56
C TYR A 8 2.18 -8.97 -3.94
N ARG A 9 1.44 -10.07 -4.01
CA ARG A 9 0.92 -10.58 -5.27
C ARG A 9 -0.37 -9.86 -5.61
N ILE A 10 -0.40 -9.28 -6.81
CA ILE A 10 -1.51 -8.43 -7.26
C ILE A 10 -2.17 -9.03 -8.50
N THR A 11 -3.40 -8.61 -8.78
CA THR A 11 -4.16 -9.12 -9.93
C THR A 11 -4.34 -8.09 -11.05
N ASP A 12 -3.98 -6.84 -10.82
CA ASP A 12 -4.11 -5.78 -11.82
C ASP A 12 -3.06 -4.70 -11.53
N VAL A 13 -2.06 -4.59 -12.41
CA VAL A 13 -0.94 -3.66 -12.22
C VAL A 13 -1.42 -2.22 -12.13
N ASP A 14 -2.22 -1.76 -13.09
CA ASP A 14 -2.62 -0.35 -13.15
C ASP A 14 -3.44 0.07 -11.95
N ARG A 15 -4.35 -0.80 -11.51
CA ARG A 15 -5.20 -0.52 -10.36
C ARG A 15 -4.40 -0.47 -9.06
N SER A 16 -3.45 -1.38 -8.88
CA SER A 16 -2.61 -1.38 -7.69
C SER A 16 -1.65 -0.21 -7.67
N VAL A 17 -1.03 0.11 -8.80
CA VAL A 17 -0.14 1.28 -8.90
C VAL A 17 -0.91 2.57 -8.59
N ALA A 18 -2.13 2.72 -9.12
CA ALA A 18 -2.94 3.90 -8.84
C ALA A 18 -3.25 4.04 -7.35
N PHE A 19 -3.55 2.93 -6.67
CA PHE A 19 -3.80 2.94 -5.23
C PHE A 19 -2.57 3.44 -4.45
N TYR A 20 -1.40 2.83 -4.71
CA TYR A 20 -0.20 3.20 -3.96
C TYR A 20 0.29 4.61 -4.30
N ARG A 21 0.10 5.07 -5.54
CA ARG A 21 0.37 6.48 -5.87
C ARG A 21 -0.53 7.43 -5.09
N ALA A 22 -1.79 7.09 -4.89
CA ALA A 22 -2.70 7.92 -4.11
C ALA A 22 -2.26 8.06 -2.66
N LEU A 23 -1.55 7.06 -2.12
CA LEU A 23 -0.94 7.13 -0.79
C LEU A 23 0.34 7.97 -0.76
N GLY A 24 0.99 8.18 -1.90
CA GLY A 24 2.24 8.92 -1.97
C GLY A 24 3.44 8.10 -2.42
N PHE A 25 3.24 6.82 -2.76
CA PHE A 25 4.30 6.01 -3.35
C PHE A 25 4.59 6.46 -4.77
N GLU A 26 5.81 6.23 -5.20
CA GLU A 26 6.27 6.42 -6.58
C GLU A 26 6.55 5.07 -7.21
N GLU A 27 6.16 4.90 -8.46
CA GLU A 27 6.61 3.74 -9.22
C GLU A 27 8.06 3.98 -9.65
N ARG A 28 8.96 3.08 -9.24
CA ARG A 28 10.39 3.22 -9.47
C ARG A 28 10.87 2.48 -10.72
N ARG A 29 10.39 1.25 -10.91
CA ARG A 29 10.78 0.44 -12.07
C ARG A 29 9.84 -0.75 -12.23
N ARG A 30 9.85 -1.32 -13.43
CA ARG A 30 9.17 -2.59 -13.72
C ARG A 30 10.21 -3.56 -14.25
N MET A 31 10.09 -4.81 -13.85
CA MET A 31 11.02 -5.86 -14.27
C MET A 31 10.24 -7.10 -14.68
N PRO A 32 10.25 -7.47 -15.97
CA PRO A 32 9.67 -8.73 -16.42
C PRO A 32 10.44 -9.91 -15.82
N ILE A 33 9.72 -10.92 -15.39
CA ILE A 33 10.29 -12.17 -14.90
C ILE A 33 9.95 -13.25 -15.92
N ARG A 34 10.86 -13.49 -16.86
CA ARG A 34 10.64 -14.40 -17.98
C ARG A 34 9.31 -14.08 -18.67
N GLU A 35 8.54 -15.12 -19.01
CA GLU A 35 7.19 -14.97 -19.60
C GLU A 35 6.09 -15.20 -18.57
N GLU A 36 6.44 -15.14 -17.28
CA GLU A 36 5.55 -15.58 -16.20
C GLU A 36 4.95 -14.43 -15.40
N ALA A 37 5.69 -13.33 -15.24
CA ALA A 37 5.28 -12.28 -14.30
C ALA A 37 5.91 -10.94 -14.63
N ILE A 38 5.40 -9.90 -13.98
CA ILE A 38 6.01 -8.57 -13.91
C ILE A 38 6.10 -8.16 -12.45
N ASN A 39 7.29 -7.70 -12.05
CA ASN A 39 7.46 -7.04 -10.75
C ASN A 39 7.44 -5.53 -10.95
N VAL A 40 6.64 -4.85 -10.14
CA VAL A 40 6.59 -3.39 -10.09
C VAL A 40 7.11 -2.96 -8.74
N PHE A 41 8.18 -2.16 -8.72
CA PHE A 41 8.78 -1.68 -7.48
C PHE A 41 8.29 -0.28 -7.17
N MET A 42 7.75 -0.12 -5.97
CA MET A 42 7.20 1.13 -5.46
C MET A 42 8.00 1.59 -4.24
N GLY A 43 8.17 2.88 -4.10
CA GLY A 43 8.86 3.45 -2.94
C GLY A 43 8.27 4.79 -2.56
N VAL A 44 8.48 5.21 -1.31
CA VAL A 44 8.08 6.54 -0.87
C VAL A 44 9.20 7.54 -1.17
N PRO A 45 8.87 8.83 -1.40
CA PRO A 45 9.90 9.84 -1.65
C PRO A 45 10.97 9.85 -0.55
N GLY A 46 12.24 9.84 -0.96
CA GLY A 46 13.35 9.88 -0.02
C GLY A 46 13.78 8.53 0.55
N ASP A 47 13.10 7.45 0.20
CA ASP A 47 13.44 6.11 0.66
C ASP A 47 13.64 5.15 -0.53
N ALA A 48 14.09 3.95 -0.23
CA ALA A 48 14.27 2.88 -1.22
C ALA A 48 12.91 2.31 -1.65
N ASP A 49 12.93 1.52 -2.72
CA ASP A 49 11.73 0.86 -3.26
C ASP A 49 11.42 -0.40 -2.45
N ARG A 50 10.78 -0.22 -1.30
CA ARG A 50 10.54 -1.28 -0.32
C ARG A 50 9.28 -2.09 -0.53
N LEU A 51 8.49 -1.76 -1.56
CA LEU A 51 7.28 -2.52 -1.89
C LEU A 51 7.41 -3.09 -3.29
N GLU A 52 7.36 -4.41 -3.39
CA GLU A 52 7.36 -5.13 -4.65
C GLU A 52 5.95 -5.65 -4.93
N LEU A 53 5.39 -5.26 -6.06
CA LEU A 53 4.08 -5.74 -6.50
C LEU A 53 4.34 -6.75 -7.62
N THR A 54 3.96 -8.01 -7.41
CA THR A 54 4.18 -9.06 -8.40
C THR A 54 2.87 -9.45 -9.07
N TYR A 55 2.77 -9.22 -10.35
CA TYR A 55 1.66 -9.69 -11.16
C TYR A 55 2.07 -10.95 -11.91
N ASN A 56 1.47 -12.09 -11.55
CA ASN A 56 1.67 -13.35 -12.25
C ASN A 56 0.63 -13.46 -13.36
N PHE A 57 1.09 -13.61 -14.60
CA PHE A 57 0.18 -13.65 -15.75
C PHE A 57 -0.85 -14.77 -15.62
N GLY A 58 -2.11 -14.42 -15.87
CA GLY A 58 -3.21 -15.38 -15.82
C GLY A 58 -3.79 -15.66 -14.45
N VAL A 59 -3.24 -15.08 -13.39
CA VAL A 59 -3.77 -15.25 -12.04
C VAL A 59 -4.64 -14.05 -11.70
N ASP A 60 -5.92 -14.29 -11.44
CA ASP A 60 -6.89 -13.22 -11.21
C ASP A 60 -7.43 -13.17 -9.77
N SER A 61 -6.98 -14.04 -8.89
CA SER A 61 -7.36 -14.02 -7.47
C SER A 61 -6.34 -14.73 -6.61
N TYR A 62 -6.27 -14.31 -5.34
CA TYR A 62 -5.43 -14.93 -4.31
C TYR A 62 -6.20 -15.06 -3.02
N GLU A 63 -5.94 -16.13 -2.28
CA GLU A 63 -6.40 -16.25 -0.91
C GLU A 63 -5.33 -15.65 0.01
N LEU A 64 -5.66 -14.56 0.70
CA LEU A 64 -4.71 -13.91 1.59
C LEU A 64 -4.57 -14.60 2.94
N GLY A 65 -5.60 -15.33 3.36
CA GLY A 65 -5.58 -16.02 4.64
C GLY A 65 -5.69 -15.09 5.83
N THR A 66 -5.38 -15.60 7.01
CA THR A 66 -5.52 -14.86 8.27
C THR A 66 -4.20 -14.68 9.01
N GLY A 67 -3.10 -15.16 8.47
CA GLY A 67 -1.81 -15.13 9.16
C GLY A 67 -1.00 -13.86 8.95
N TYR A 68 -1.20 -13.18 7.82
CA TYR A 68 -0.49 -11.94 7.55
C TYR A 68 -1.26 -10.75 8.12
N GLY A 69 -0.54 -9.82 8.75
CA GLY A 69 -1.15 -8.60 9.28
C GLY A 69 -1.23 -7.51 8.22
N HIS A 70 -0.29 -6.57 8.28
CA HIS A 70 -0.33 -5.38 7.43
C HIS A 70 1.05 -4.73 7.37
N ILE A 71 1.20 -3.80 6.43
CA ILE A 71 2.30 -2.84 6.48
C ILE A 71 1.74 -1.50 6.95
N ALA A 72 2.61 -0.66 7.50
CA ALA A 72 2.22 0.67 7.97
C ALA A 72 3.03 1.72 7.24
N VAL A 73 2.37 2.83 6.89
CA VAL A 73 3.03 3.99 6.31
C VAL A 73 2.62 5.23 7.08
N SER A 74 3.52 6.21 7.16
CA SER A 74 3.18 7.50 7.75
C SER A 74 2.62 8.43 6.68
N VAL A 75 1.65 9.24 7.06
CA VAL A 75 1.10 10.30 6.21
C VAL A 75 1.08 11.59 7.02
N ASP A 76 1.32 12.72 6.36
CA ASP A 76 1.34 14.02 7.04
C ASP A 76 -0.08 14.48 7.40
N ASP A 77 -1.04 14.22 6.52
CA ASP A 77 -2.44 14.62 6.69
C ASP A 77 -3.31 13.42 6.34
N LEU A 78 -3.86 12.78 7.36
CA LEU A 78 -4.66 11.57 7.18
C LEU A 78 -5.96 11.83 6.41
N ASP A 79 -6.61 12.96 6.69
CA ASP A 79 -7.87 13.28 6.00
C ASP A 79 -7.62 13.53 4.50
N ALA A 80 -6.51 14.19 4.16
CA ALA A 80 -6.15 14.41 2.76
C ALA A 80 -5.82 13.09 2.04
N ALA A 81 -5.11 12.19 2.70
CA ALA A 81 -4.80 10.87 2.13
C ALA A 81 -6.09 10.08 1.88
N LEU A 82 -7.01 10.08 2.84
CA LEU A 82 -8.28 9.39 2.67
C LEU A 82 -9.13 10.01 1.57
N GLY A 83 -9.08 11.33 1.39
CA GLY A 83 -9.77 12.00 0.30
C GLY A 83 -9.29 11.55 -1.07
N ARG A 84 -7.97 11.38 -1.25
CA ARG A 84 -7.41 10.88 -2.50
C ARG A 84 -7.86 9.44 -2.79
N LEU A 85 -7.94 8.61 -1.75
CA LEU A 85 -8.41 7.23 -1.91
C LEU A 85 -9.90 7.17 -2.23
N GLU A 86 -10.70 8.05 -1.62
CA GLU A 86 -12.13 8.13 -1.89
C GLU A 86 -12.41 8.43 -3.37
N GLU A 87 -11.56 9.23 -4.01
CA GLU A 87 -11.68 9.51 -5.45
C GLU A 87 -11.54 8.25 -6.29
N GLN A 88 -10.91 7.20 -5.75
CA GLN A 88 -10.78 5.90 -6.39
C GLN A 88 -11.81 4.89 -5.87
N GLY A 89 -12.78 5.33 -5.07
CA GLY A 89 -13.80 4.46 -4.51
C GLY A 89 -13.31 3.62 -3.34
N ILE A 90 -12.20 3.98 -2.71
CA ILE A 90 -11.64 3.26 -1.57
C ILE A 90 -11.98 3.97 -0.28
N GLU A 91 -12.62 3.25 0.63
CA GLU A 91 -12.99 3.77 1.94
C GLU A 91 -12.20 3.07 3.03
N PRO A 92 -11.91 3.74 4.16
CA PRO A 92 -11.26 3.08 5.29
C PRO A 92 -12.19 2.05 5.93
N GLU A 93 -11.60 1.08 6.63
CA GLU A 93 -12.37 0.05 7.35
C GLU A 93 -13.26 0.68 8.42
N ARG A 94 -12.81 1.76 9.02
CA ARG A 94 -13.57 2.59 9.96
C ARG A 94 -12.96 3.99 9.98
N PRO A 95 -13.65 5.01 10.51
CA PRO A 95 -13.09 6.35 10.60
C PRO A 95 -11.78 6.38 11.39
N PRO A 96 -10.92 7.39 11.14
CA PRO A 96 -9.68 7.54 11.89
C PRO A 96 -9.89 7.50 13.42
N TYR A 97 -8.96 6.90 14.12
CA TYR A 97 -9.04 6.73 15.58
C TYR A 97 -7.63 6.71 16.17
N THR A 98 -7.55 6.76 17.49
CA THR A 98 -6.29 6.58 18.22
C THR A 98 -6.38 5.31 19.03
N VAL A 99 -5.26 4.59 19.14
CA VAL A 99 -5.20 3.36 19.95
C VAL A 99 -5.05 3.72 21.44
N ARG A 100 -4.39 4.84 21.72
CA ARG A 100 -4.20 5.33 23.07
C ARG A 100 -4.42 6.83 23.12
N GLU A 101 -4.81 7.34 24.30
CA GLU A 101 -4.99 8.76 24.50
C GLU A 101 -3.68 9.51 24.21
N GLY A 102 -3.79 10.60 23.44
CA GLY A 102 -2.64 11.40 23.03
C GLY A 102 -1.79 10.79 21.93
N GLY A 103 -2.15 9.60 21.44
CA GLY A 103 -1.43 8.97 20.34
C GLY A 103 -1.80 9.54 18.98
N SER A 104 -1.06 9.12 17.95
CA SER A 104 -1.34 9.52 16.58
C SER A 104 -2.65 8.93 16.09
N ARG A 105 -3.36 9.69 15.26
CA ARG A 105 -4.52 9.15 14.56
C ARG A 105 -4.05 8.16 13.51
N LEU A 106 -4.84 7.13 13.31
CA LEU A 106 -4.55 6.14 12.29
C LEU A 106 -5.85 5.58 11.72
N CYS A 107 -5.76 4.90 10.60
CA CYS A 107 -6.82 4.04 10.09
C CYS A 107 -6.23 3.00 9.15
N PHE A 108 -7.04 2.00 8.86
CA PHE A 108 -6.69 0.95 7.92
C PHE A 108 -7.51 1.09 6.64
N VAL A 109 -6.84 0.93 5.52
CA VAL A 109 -7.49 0.80 4.21
C VAL A 109 -7.07 -0.53 3.61
N ARG A 110 -7.80 -0.99 2.61
CA ARG A 110 -7.43 -2.18 1.86
C ARG A 110 -7.06 -1.79 0.45
N ASP A 111 -5.96 -2.36 -0.05
CA ASP A 111 -5.59 -2.15 -1.43
C ASP A 111 -6.55 -2.93 -2.35
N PRO A 112 -6.44 -2.79 -3.69
CA PRO A 112 -7.39 -3.44 -4.60
C PRO A 112 -7.47 -4.96 -4.47
N ASP A 113 -6.44 -5.60 -3.95
CA ASP A 113 -6.42 -7.06 -3.76
C ASP A 113 -6.76 -7.48 -2.33
N GLY A 114 -7.05 -6.52 -1.44
CA GLY A 114 -7.47 -6.78 -0.08
C GLY A 114 -6.36 -6.73 0.97
N TYR A 115 -5.13 -6.37 0.59
CA TYR A 115 -4.06 -6.19 1.57
C TYR A 115 -4.33 -4.97 2.44
N ARG A 116 -4.21 -5.15 3.76
CA ARG A 116 -4.45 -4.07 4.72
C ARG A 116 -3.23 -3.16 4.80
N ILE A 117 -3.47 -1.87 4.76
CA ILE A 117 -2.43 -0.85 4.91
C ILE A 117 -2.83 0.05 6.07
N GLU A 118 -1.96 0.17 7.06
CA GLU A 118 -2.17 1.10 8.16
C GLU A 118 -1.61 2.47 7.79
N LEU A 119 -2.44 3.50 7.90
CA LEU A 119 -2.04 4.88 7.69
C LEU A 119 -1.92 5.55 9.05
N ILE A 120 -0.71 5.97 9.40
CA ILE A 120 -0.45 6.61 10.69
C ILE A 120 -0.13 8.08 10.43
N GLU A 121 -0.92 8.97 11.00
CA GLU A 121 -0.69 10.41 10.83
C GLU A 121 0.51 10.85 11.66
N ARG A 122 1.50 11.42 11.00
CA ARG A 122 2.68 12.00 11.63
C ARG A 122 2.86 13.39 11.06
N ARG A 123 2.38 14.39 11.79
CA ARG A 123 2.49 15.76 11.35
C ARG A 123 3.92 16.24 11.56
N PRO A 124 4.49 16.99 10.59
CA PRO A 124 5.79 17.63 10.78
C PRO A 124 5.72 18.60 11.96
N ASP A 125 6.77 18.66 12.73
CA ASP A 125 6.89 19.61 13.85
C ASP A 125 7.06 21.04 13.36
#